data_04b4d9fa260ecfd639db119529fd4d28
#
_entry.id   04b4d9fa260ecfd639db119529fd4d28
#
_cell.length_a   1.000
_cell.length_b   1.000
_cell.length_c   1.000
_cell.angle_alpha   90.00
_cell.angle_beta   90.00
_cell.angle_gamma   90.00
#
_symmetry.space_group_name_H-M   'P 1'
#
loop_
_entity.id
_entity.type
_entity.pdbx_description
1 polymer ?
#
loop_
_entity_poly.entity_id
_entity_poly.type
_entity_poly.pdbx_seq_one_letter_code
_entity_poly.pdbx_strand_id
1 'polypeptide(L)'
;MTSMTAGDAKRSFGVLLDRAQREPVTITKNGREVAVLVSKEDFERLEALEDAYWGSLAEAARKEGSIGVEESERLLRSYLDAAD
;
A
#
# COMPACT_ATOMS: atom_id res chain seq x y z
N MET A 1 -13.59 4.98 -6.76
CA MET A 1 -12.17 5.25 -6.81
C MET A 1 -11.86 6.16 -7.99
N THR A 2 -11.13 7.22 -7.75
CA THR A 2 -10.76 8.19 -8.77
C THR A 2 -9.42 7.82 -9.37
N SER A 3 -9.22 8.06 -10.65
CA SER A 3 -7.92 7.88 -11.28
C SER A 3 -7.42 9.20 -11.88
N MET A 4 -6.10 9.35 -11.92
CA MET A 4 -5.44 10.54 -12.41
C MET A 4 -4.14 10.12 -13.09
N THR A 5 -3.80 10.76 -14.20
CA THR A 5 -2.51 10.48 -14.85
C THR A 5 -1.36 11.05 -14.02
N ALA A 6 -0.17 10.46 -14.17
CA ALA A 6 1.02 10.94 -13.47
C ALA A 6 1.32 12.40 -13.82
N GLY A 7 1.09 12.82 -15.07
CA GLY A 7 1.28 14.20 -15.50
C GLY A 7 0.32 15.16 -14.79
N ASP A 8 -0.96 14.79 -14.70
CA ASP A 8 -1.96 15.60 -14.02
C ASP A 8 -1.71 15.62 -12.51
N ALA A 9 -1.31 14.49 -11.94
CA ALA A 9 -0.95 14.40 -10.53
C ALA A 9 0.21 15.36 -10.19
N LYS A 10 1.19 15.43 -11.06
CA LYS A 10 2.32 16.34 -10.88
C LYS A 10 1.90 17.80 -10.98
N ARG A 11 1.06 18.14 -11.95
CA ARG A 11 0.62 19.52 -12.16
C ARG A 11 -0.38 19.99 -11.10
N SER A 12 -1.19 19.10 -10.60
CA SER A 12 -2.29 19.42 -9.65
C SER A 12 -2.13 18.66 -8.34
N PHE A 13 -0.93 18.66 -7.79
CA PHE A 13 -0.61 17.87 -6.61
C PHE A 13 -1.48 18.25 -5.40
N GLY A 14 -1.78 19.53 -5.23
CA GLY A 14 -2.67 19.98 -4.15
C GLY A 14 -4.08 19.42 -4.28
N VAL A 15 -4.62 19.39 -5.50
CA VAL A 15 -5.92 18.78 -5.78
C VAL A 15 -5.89 17.28 -5.52
N LEU A 16 -4.77 16.63 -5.90
CA LEU A 16 -4.58 15.21 -5.66
C LEU A 16 -4.59 14.89 -4.16
N LEU A 17 -3.90 15.68 -3.36
CA LEU A 17 -3.90 15.50 -1.91
C LEU A 17 -5.29 15.65 -1.31
N ASP A 18 -6.05 16.66 -1.78
CA ASP A 18 -7.43 16.87 -1.33
C ASP A 18 -8.32 15.68 -1.66
N ARG A 19 -8.23 15.17 -2.86
CA ARG A 19 -9.02 14.01 -3.28
C ARG A 19 -8.66 12.76 -2.47
N ALA A 20 -7.39 12.57 -2.21
CA ALA A 20 -6.90 11.44 -1.43
C ALA A 20 -7.44 11.44 0.01
N GLN A 21 -7.80 12.61 0.55
CA GLN A 21 -8.44 12.69 1.86
C GLN A 21 -9.85 12.09 1.87
N ARG A 22 -10.50 12.03 0.72
CA ARG A 22 -11.87 11.55 0.58
C ARG A 22 -11.96 10.13 0.08
N GLU A 23 -11.08 9.76 -0.85
CA GLU A 23 -11.07 8.44 -1.46
C GLU A 23 -9.68 8.13 -2.04
N PRO A 24 -9.34 6.86 -2.20
CA PRO A 24 -8.08 6.51 -2.86
C PRO A 24 -8.06 7.02 -4.30
N VAL A 25 -6.91 7.53 -4.71
CA VAL A 25 -6.70 8.01 -6.09
C VAL A 25 -5.66 7.14 -6.76
N THR A 26 -6.04 6.49 -7.84
CA THR A 26 -5.12 5.66 -8.64
C THR A 26 -4.34 6.56 -9.59
N ILE A 27 -3.03 6.42 -9.60
CA ILE A 27 -2.15 7.15 -10.51
C ILE A 27 -1.81 6.23 -11.68
N THR A 28 -2.04 6.72 -12.90
CA THR A 28 -1.75 5.97 -14.11
C THR A 28 -0.61 6.60 -14.88
N LYS A 29 0.18 5.79 -15.55
CA LYS A 29 1.25 6.23 -16.43
C LYS A 29 1.27 5.33 -17.66
N ASN A 30 1.18 5.94 -18.84
CA ASN A 30 1.13 5.21 -20.11
C ASN A 30 0.02 4.16 -20.14
N GLY A 31 -1.14 4.49 -19.59
CA GLY A 31 -2.29 3.60 -19.55
C GLY A 31 -2.21 2.50 -18.50
N ARG A 32 -1.20 2.52 -17.64
CA ARG A 32 -1.02 1.52 -16.57
C ARG A 32 -1.22 2.15 -15.20
N GLU A 33 -1.86 1.43 -14.31
CA GLU A 33 -1.97 1.82 -12.92
C GLU A 33 -0.62 1.54 -12.23
N VAL A 34 0.07 2.59 -11.81
CA VAL A 34 1.43 2.47 -11.25
C VAL A 34 1.48 2.76 -9.75
N ALA A 35 0.47 3.46 -9.21
CA ALA A 35 0.46 3.83 -7.80
C ALA A 35 -0.95 4.14 -7.35
N VAL A 36 -1.16 4.11 -6.04
CA VAL A 36 -2.40 4.57 -5.42
C VAL A 36 -2.02 5.52 -4.30
N LEU A 37 -2.62 6.70 -4.28
CA LEU A 37 -2.44 7.66 -3.19
C LEU A 37 -3.65 7.59 -2.27
N VAL A 38 -3.38 7.43 -0.99
CA VAL A 38 -4.42 7.39 0.05
C VAL A 38 -4.07 8.37 1.14
N SER A 39 -5.07 8.77 1.95
CA SER A 39 -4.81 9.61 3.09
C SER A 39 -3.99 8.82 4.14
N LYS A 40 -3.29 9.55 4.99
CA LYS A 40 -2.54 8.93 6.08
C LYS A 40 -3.47 8.12 6.99
N GLU A 41 -4.67 8.64 7.24
CA GLU A 41 -5.68 7.93 8.04
C GLU A 41 -6.08 6.61 7.41
N ASP A 42 -6.35 6.60 6.11
CA ASP A 42 -6.70 5.38 5.38
C ASP A 42 -5.53 4.39 5.36
N PHE A 43 -4.32 4.88 5.20
CA PHE A 43 -3.13 4.06 5.22
C PHE A 43 -2.93 3.39 6.59
N GLU A 44 -3.10 4.15 7.67
CA GLU A 44 -3.02 3.61 9.03
C GLU A 44 -4.08 2.54 9.29
N ARG A 45 -5.28 2.75 8.75
CA ARG A 45 -6.36 1.78 8.83
C ARG A 45 -6.02 0.49 8.08
N LEU A 46 -5.45 0.62 6.90
CA LEU A 46 -4.99 -0.53 6.12
C LEU A 46 -3.86 -1.27 6.82
N GLU A 47 -2.91 -0.54 7.41
CA GLU A 47 -1.83 -1.14 8.20
C GLU A 47 -2.38 -1.94 9.38
N ALA A 48 -3.37 -1.40 10.08
CA ALA A 48 -3.99 -2.09 11.21
C ALA A 48 -4.67 -3.39 10.77
N LEU A 49 -5.35 -3.37 9.63
CA LEU A 49 -5.97 -4.56 9.06
C LEU A 49 -4.92 -5.58 8.62
N GLU A 50 -3.84 -5.14 8.02
CA GLU A 50 -2.73 -5.99 7.61
C GLU A 50 -2.05 -6.63 8.81
N ASP A 51 -1.77 -5.86 9.84
CA ASP A 51 -1.18 -6.37 11.07
C ASP A 51 -2.04 -7.45 11.72
N ALA A 52 -3.35 -7.24 11.77
CA ALA A 52 -4.29 -8.22 12.28
C ALA A 52 -4.28 -9.50 11.44
N TYR A 53 -4.24 -9.35 10.11
CA TYR A 53 -4.19 -10.48 9.18
C TYR A 53 -2.90 -11.27 9.33
N TRP A 54 -1.75 -10.59 9.34
CA TRP A 54 -0.45 -11.22 9.51
C TRP A 54 -0.30 -11.86 10.89
N GLY A 55 -0.86 -11.25 11.92
CA GLY A 55 -0.91 -11.83 13.24
C GLY A 55 -1.65 -13.16 13.26
N SER A 56 -2.79 -13.23 12.59
CA SER A 56 -3.56 -14.47 12.44
C SER A 56 -2.78 -15.54 11.69
N LEU A 57 -2.10 -15.17 10.61
CA LEU A 57 -1.25 -16.10 9.85
C LEU A 57 -0.06 -16.61 10.65
N ALA A 58 0.57 -15.72 11.43
CA ALA A 58 1.68 -16.09 12.28
C ALA A 58 1.25 -17.09 13.36
N GLU A 59 0.08 -16.92 13.90
CA GLU A 59 -0.49 -17.86 14.86
C GLU A 59 -0.76 -19.22 14.24
N ALA A 60 -1.38 -19.25 13.07
CA ALA A 60 -1.62 -20.46 12.32
C ALA A 60 -0.32 -21.16 11.93
N ALA A 61 0.67 -20.40 11.51
CA ALA A 61 1.99 -20.92 11.15
C ALA A 61 2.72 -21.53 12.33
N ARG A 62 2.59 -20.94 13.52
CA ARG A 62 3.16 -21.49 14.75
C ARG A 62 2.57 -22.84 15.10
N LYS A 63 1.25 -22.99 14.91
CA LYS A 63 0.55 -24.24 15.15
C LYS A 63 0.96 -25.33 14.16
N GLU A 64 1.25 -24.96 12.94
CA GLU A 64 1.63 -25.88 11.87
C GLU A 64 3.14 -26.09 11.73
N GLY A 65 3.95 -25.30 12.42
CA GLY A 65 5.41 -25.38 12.35
C GLY A 65 5.99 -24.91 11.03
N SER A 66 5.27 -24.08 10.29
CA SER A 66 5.72 -23.63 8.99
C SER A 66 6.41 -22.26 9.02
N ILE A 67 6.81 -21.82 7.87
CA ILE A 67 7.63 -20.67 7.52
C ILE A 67 7.40 -19.45 8.40
N GLY A 68 8.48 -18.95 8.97
CA GLY A 68 8.43 -17.84 9.89
C GLY A 68 8.18 -16.48 9.25
N VAL A 69 7.79 -15.57 10.12
CA VAL A 69 7.58 -14.14 9.81
C VAL A 69 8.81 -13.52 9.16
N GLU A 70 10.00 -14.06 9.40
CA GLU A 70 11.27 -13.59 8.85
C GLU A 70 11.30 -13.56 7.32
N GLU A 71 10.72 -14.57 6.69
CA GLU A 71 10.69 -14.64 5.22
C GLU A 71 9.79 -13.57 4.63
N SER A 72 8.64 -13.32 5.27
CA SER A 72 7.73 -12.24 4.87
C SER A 72 8.38 -10.88 5.05
N GLU A 73 9.12 -10.67 6.13
CA GLU A 73 9.87 -9.45 6.38
C GLU A 73 10.96 -9.21 5.35
N ARG A 74 11.67 -10.26 4.94
CA ARG A 74 12.69 -10.17 3.91
C ARG A 74 12.09 -9.75 2.56
N LEU A 75 10.97 -10.34 2.20
CA LEU A 75 10.26 -9.99 0.97
C LEU A 75 9.80 -8.53 1.00
N LEU A 76 9.25 -8.11 2.12
CA LEU A 76 8.78 -6.74 2.28
C LEU A 76 9.94 -5.75 2.21
N ARG A 77 11.04 -6.02 2.88
CA ARG A 77 12.24 -5.17 2.83
C ARG A 77 12.82 -5.09 1.42
N SER A 78 12.90 -6.23 0.74
CA SER A 78 13.37 -6.29 -0.64
C SER A 78 12.50 -5.42 -1.54
N TYR A 79 11.19 -5.42 -1.31
CA TYR A 79 10.24 -4.63 -2.07
C TYR A 79 10.41 -3.13 -1.79
N LEU A 80 10.60 -2.77 -0.54
CA LEU A 80 10.81 -1.38 -0.13
C LEU A 80 12.15 -0.84 -0.64
N ASP A 81 13.20 -1.64 -0.57
CA ASP A 81 14.53 -1.26 -1.08
C ASP A 81 14.50 -1.07 -2.60
N ALA A 82 13.73 -1.87 -3.31
CA ALA A 82 13.58 -1.75 -4.76
C ALA A 82 12.76 -0.51 -5.15
N ALA A 83 11.97 0.04 -4.25
CA ALA A 83 11.14 1.22 -4.50
C ALA A 83 11.90 2.54 -4.36
N ASP A 84 13.08 2.50 -3.80
CA ASP A 84 13.93 3.70 -3.64
C ASP A 84 14.59 4.10 -4.98
#